data_7ef1c58a56f889df2817c5b2aa044599
#
_entry.id   7ef1c58a56f889df2817c5b2aa044599
#
_cell.length_a   1.000
_cell.length_b   1.000
_cell.length_c   1.000
_cell.angle_alpha   90.00
_cell.angle_beta   90.00
_cell.angle_gamma   90.00
#
_symmetry.space_group_name_H-M   'P 1'
#
loop_
_entity.id
_entity.type
_entity.pdbx_description
1 polymer ?
#
loop_
_entity_poly.entity_id
_entity_poly.type
_entity_poly.pdbx_seq_one_letter_code
_entity_poly.pdbx_strand_id
1 'polypeptide(L)'
;MRSKDERALLREAEQVLGLVRQAAEEENRRWNWTAVTVAVKLIGDRRAGLTPLASPVVRTARRSIASVLTDATVNVTGEHTDSNVAMSPGVPAVILSGGDEGGNSYSRSAWYKPVNAYVGPQNALPTLLTQVGIKDVTEPS
;
A
#
# COMPACT_ATOMS: atom_id res chain seq x y z
N MET A 1 -5.45 7.73 7.10
CA MET A 1 -6.16 6.46 7.35
C MET A 1 -5.83 5.46 6.26
N ARG A 2 -5.87 4.16 6.55
CA ARG A 2 -5.55 3.07 5.60
C ARG A 2 -6.48 1.89 5.88
N SER A 3 -7.06 1.30 4.84
CA SER A 3 -7.90 0.11 4.95
C SER A 3 -7.85 -0.71 3.66
N LYS A 4 -8.13 -2.00 3.76
CA LYS A 4 -8.38 -2.88 2.60
C LYS A 4 -9.84 -2.82 2.17
N ASP A 5 -10.71 -2.30 3.02
CA ASP A 5 -12.16 -2.15 2.81
C ASP A 5 -12.48 -0.66 2.63
N GLU A 6 -12.99 -0.32 1.45
CA GLU A 6 -13.38 1.04 1.07
C GLU A 6 -14.46 1.61 2.01
N ARG A 7 -15.45 0.78 2.36
CA ARG A 7 -16.55 1.23 3.24
C ARG A 7 -16.06 1.52 4.65
N ALA A 8 -15.10 0.73 5.15
CA ALA A 8 -14.49 0.99 6.45
C ALA A 8 -13.67 2.28 6.40
N LEU A 9 -12.90 2.50 5.33
CA LEU A 9 -12.10 3.72 5.15
C LEU A 9 -12.96 4.96 5.14
N LEU A 10 -14.08 4.95 4.41
CA LEU A 10 -15.00 6.07 4.33
C LEU A 10 -15.67 6.36 5.69
N ARG A 11 -16.13 5.32 6.40
CA ARG A 11 -16.72 5.50 7.74
C ARG A 11 -15.73 6.10 8.73
N GLU A 12 -14.48 5.62 8.75
CA GLU A 12 -13.43 6.19 9.61
C GLU A 12 -13.14 7.65 9.25
N ALA A 13 -13.11 8.00 7.98
CA ALA A 13 -12.93 9.36 7.52
C ALA A 13 -14.05 10.28 8.02
N GLU A 14 -15.29 9.87 7.87
CA GLU A 14 -16.47 10.61 8.36
C GLU A 14 -16.45 10.78 9.87
N GLN A 15 -16.11 9.73 10.63
CA GLN A 15 -15.99 9.79 12.08
C GLN A 15 -14.91 10.79 12.53
N VAL A 16 -13.72 10.75 11.93
CA VAL A 16 -12.64 11.69 12.27
C VAL A 16 -13.05 13.12 11.96
N LEU A 17 -13.67 13.38 10.81
CA LEU A 17 -14.16 14.71 10.45
C LEU A 17 -15.27 15.18 11.39
N GLY A 18 -16.16 14.29 11.80
CA GLY A 18 -17.19 14.57 12.80
C GLY A 18 -16.59 14.99 14.14
N LEU A 19 -15.61 14.24 14.65
CA LEU A 19 -14.92 14.56 15.91
C LEU A 19 -14.17 15.90 15.85
N VAL A 20 -13.54 16.21 14.74
CA VAL A 20 -12.85 17.50 14.56
C VAL A 20 -13.84 18.68 14.60
N ARG A 21 -14.99 18.54 13.95
CA ARG A 21 -16.04 19.56 13.99
C ARG A 21 -16.65 19.71 15.41
N GLN A 22 -16.93 18.58 16.05
CA GLN A 22 -17.43 18.56 17.42
C GLN A 22 -16.45 19.26 18.39
N ALA A 23 -15.16 18.96 18.27
CA ALA A 23 -14.14 19.59 19.12
C ALA A 23 -14.11 21.13 18.95
N ALA A 24 -14.25 21.63 17.71
CA ALA A 24 -14.33 23.06 17.44
C ALA A 24 -15.60 23.70 18.06
N GLU A 25 -16.74 23.02 17.97
CA GLU A 25 -17.98 23.47 18.57
C GLU A 25 -17.92 23.46 20.11
N GLU A 26 -17.30 22.44 20.69
CA GLU A 26 -17.11 22.36 22.17
C GLU A 26 -16.19 23.47 22.66
N GLU A 27 -15.13 23.78 21.95
CA GLU A 27 -14.21 24.86 22.32
C GLU A 27 -14.90 26.23 22.20
N ASN A 28 -15.66 26.45 21.13
CA ASN A 28 -16.48 27.67 20.99
C ASN A 28 -17.49 27.83 22.13
N ARG A 29 -18.18 26.76 22.52
CA ARG A 29 -19.12 26.78 23.65
C ARG A 29 -18.43 27.07 24.98
N ARG A 30 -17.27 26.46 25.21
CA ARG A 30 -16.45 26.62 26.40
C ARG A 30 -16.11 28.09 26.67
N TRP A 31 -15.78 28.82 25.61
CA TRP A 31 -15.34 30.23 25.70
C TRP A 31 -16.43 31.24 25.31
N ASN A 32 -17.63 30.79 25.02
CA ASN A 32 -18.75 31.59 24.52
C ASN A 32 -18.36 32.52 23.36
N TRP A 33 -17.70 31.96 22.37
CA TRP A 33 -17.28 32.65 21.14
C TRP A 33 -17.51 31.77 19.89
N THR A 34 -17.12 32.26 18.70
CA THR A 34 -17.26 31.59 17.43
C THR A 34 -15.96 31.64 16.59
N ALA A 35 -14.84 31.80 17.30
CA ALA A 35 -13.54 32.05 16.64
C ALA A 35 -12.90 30.78 16.06
N VAL A 36 -13.23 29.61 16.61
CA VAL A 36 -12.70 28.34 16.11
C VAL A 36 -13.53 27.86 14.94
N THR A 37 -12.92 27.77 13.77
CA THR A 37 -13.56 27.25 12.55
C THR A 37 -12.78 26.05 12.01
N VAL A 38 -13.47 25.15 11.33
CA VAL A 38 -12.88 23.98 10.70
C VAL A 38 -13.00 24.09 9.18
N ALA A 39 -11.85 24.16 8.50
CA ALA A 39 -11.77 24.04 7.06
C ALA A 39 -11.20 22.66 6.71
N VAL A 40 -11.91 21.89 5.91
CA VAL A 40 -11.47 20.57 5.46
C VAL A 40 -11.20 20.64 3.96
N LYS A 41 -9.99 20.26 3.56
CA LYS A 41 -9.60 20.18 2.15
C LYS A 41 -9.12 18.76 1.85
N LEU A 42 -9.73 18.13 0.86
CA LEU A 42 -9.21 16.87 0.32
C LEU A 42 -7.94 17.19 -0.50
N ILE A 43 -6.80 16.66 -0.08
CA ILE A 43 -5.51 16.86 -0.76
C ILE A 43 -5.02 15.60 -1.47
N GLY A 44 -5.69 14.48 -1.26
CA GLY A 44 -5.40 13.21 -1.91
C GLY A 44 -6.51 12.20 -1.61
N ASP A 45 -6.86 11.42 -2.63
CA ASP A 45 -7.82 10.32 -2.53
C ASP A 45 -7.15 9.07 -3.09
N ARG A 46 -6.76 8.17 -2.17
CA ARG A 46 -6.25 6.86 -2.54
C ARG A 46 -7.16 5.79 -1.97
N ARG A 47 -7.96 5.22 -2.84
CA ARG A 47 -8.98 4.24 -2.49
C ARG A 47 -8.38 2.96 -1.94
N ALA A 48 -9.18 2.22 -1.20
CA ALA A 48 -8.84 0.87 -0.78
C ALA A 48 -8.73 -0.05 -1.99
N GLY A 49 -7.88 -1.07 -1.88
CA GLY A 49 -7.73 -2.09 -2.91
C GLY A 49 -7.08 -3.34 -2.33
N LEU A 50 -7.43 -4.48 -2.87
CA LEU A 50 -6.89 -5.77 -2.48
C LEU A 50 -6.76 -6.68 -3.69
N THR A 51 -5.58 -7.23 -3.90
CA THR A 51 -5.37 -8.31 -4.86
C THR A 51 -5.58 -9.66 -4.15
N PRO A 52 -6.50 -10.51 -4.62
CA PRO A 52 -6.70 -11.84 -4.04
C PRO A 52 -5.42 -12.67 -4.07
N LEU A 53 -5.14 -13.43 -3.01
CA LEU A 53 -3.94 -14.28 -2.90
C LEU A 53 -3.87 -15.36 -4.00
N ALA A 54 -5.03 -15.75 -4.54
CA ALA A 54 -5.13 -16.72 -5.62
C ALA A 54 -4.87 -16.13 -7.01
N SER A 55 -4.70 -14.79 -7.14
CA SER A 55 -4.44 -14.17 -8.45
C SER A 55 -3.11 -14.65 -9.05
N PRO A 56 -3.03 -14.77 -10.37
CA PRO A 56 -1.81 -15.19 -11.06
C PRO A 56 -0.59 -14.37 -10.65
N VAL A 57 -0.70 -13.04 -10.64
CA VAL A 57 0.42 -12.15 -10.29
C VAL A 57 0.96 -12.41 -8.87
N VAL A 58 0.10 -12.70 -7.88
CA VAL A 58 0.53 -13.01 -6.51
C VAL A 58 1.24 -14.36 -6.46
N ARG A 59 0.69 -15.38 -7.14
CA ARG A 59 1.31 -16.70 -7.21
C ARG A 59 2.66 -16.66 -7.88
N THR A 60 2.77 -15.94 -8.99
CA THR A 60 4.03 -15.76 -9.73
C THR A 60 5.05 -15.03 -8.88
N ALA A 61 4.69 -13.91 -8.26
CA ALA A 61 5.57 -13.16 -7.37
C ALA A 61 6.11 -14.03 -6.22
N ARG A 62 5.24 -14.82 -5.58
CA ARG A 62 5.68 -15.75 -4.52
C ARG A 62 6.64 -16.81 -5.02
N ARG A 63 6.42 -17.37 -6.20
CA ARG A 63 7.34 -18.36 -6.82
C ARG A 63 8.67 -17.73 -7.18
N SER A 64 8.67 -16.52 -7.74
CA SER A 64 9.89 -15.77 -8.03
C SER A 64 10.72 -15.54 -6.77
N ILE A 65 10.10 -15.06 -5.70
CA ILE A 65 10.78 -14.85 -4.42
C ILE A 65 11.37 -16.16 -3.89
N ALA A 66 10.60 -17.24 -3.90
CA ALA A 66 11.05 -18.54 -3.42
C ALA A 66 12.20 -19.14 -4.28
N SER A 67 12.30 -18.77 -5.55
CA SER A 67 13.40 -19.22 -6.42
C SER A 67 14.72 -18.49 -6.17
N VAL A 68 14.65 -17.26 -5.64
CA VAL A 68 15.83 -16.42 -5.33
C VAL A 68 16.25 -16.58 -3.87
N LEU A 69 15.27 -16.73 -2.98
CA LEU A 69 15.47 -16.81 -1.53
C LEU A 69 14.94 -18.14 -1.03
N THR A 70 15.79 -19.18 -1.03
CA THR A 70 15.42 -20.56 -0.71
C THR A 70 14.86 -20.77 0.68
N ASP A 71 15.27 -19.95 1.65
CA ASP A 71 14.87 -20.07 3.07
C ASP A 71 13.94 -18.95 3.53
N ALA A 72 13.43 -18.10 2.61
CA ALA A 72 12.60 -16.98 2.99
C ALA A 72 11.14 -17.35 3.17
N THR A 73 10.57 -17.00 4.30
CA THR A 73 9.13 -16.98 4.47
C THR A 73 8.54 -15.80 3.71
N VAL A 74 7.79 -16.08 2.65
CA VAL A 74 7.12 -15.04 1.86
C VAL A 74 5.86 -14.58 2.61
N ASN A 75 5.97 -13.44 3.29
CA ASN A 75 4.83 -12.79 3.91
C ASN A 75 4.10 -11.92 2.90
N VAL A 76 2.78 -12.09 2.82
CA VAL A 76 1.92 -11.22 2.03
C VAL A 76 1.19 -10.29 2.97
N THR A 77 1.56 -9.02 2.93
CA THR A 77 0.91 -7.97 3.74
C THR A 77 -0.04 -7.17 2.86
N GLY A 78 -1.08 -6.62 3.46
CA GLY A 78 -2.01 -5.73 2.76
C GLY A 78 -1.73 -4.29 3.14
N GLU A 79 -0.57 -3.78 2.78
CA GLU A 79 -0.21 -2.40 3.05
C GLU A 79 -0.81 -1.46 2.02
N HIS A 80 -0.95 -0.21 2.42
CA HIS A 80 -1.41 0.85 1.55
C HIS A 80 -0.24 1.39 0.72
N THR A 81 -0.26 1.11 -0.57
CA THR A 81 0.82 1.40 -1.51
C THR A 81 0.27 2.02 -2.79
N ASP A 82 1.12 2.40 -3.71
CA ASP A 82 0.70 2.92 -5.01
C ASP A 82 -0.01 1.88 -5.87
N SER A 83 0.17 0.59 -5.60
CA SER A 83 -0.60 -0.48 -6.25
C SER A 83 -2.11 -0.42 -5.96
N ASN A 84 -2.55 0.30 -4.91
CA ASN A 84 -3.97 0.54 -4.67
C ASN A 84 -4.63 1.29 -5.84
N VAL A 85 -3.89 2.08 -6.59
CA VAL A 85 -4.41 2.78 -7.78
C VAL A 85 -4.86 1.78 -8.84
N ALA A 86 -4.12 0.70 -9.02
CA ALA A 86 -4.52 -0.39 -9.93
C ALA A 86 -5.57 -1.31 -9.30
N MET A 87 -5.41 -1.65 -8.02
CA MET A 87 -6.31 -2.58 -7.33
C MET A 87 -7.72 -2.03 -7.13
N SER A 88 -7.88 -0.73 -6.92
CA SER A 88 -9.20 -0.13 -6.67
C SER A 88 -10.20 -0.30 -7.84
N PRO A 89 -9.81 -0.22 -9.13
CA PRO A 89 -10.68 -0.56 -10.25
C PRO A 89 -10.71 -2.07 -10.58
N GLY A 90 -10.07 -2.93 -9.76
CA GLY A 90 -10.09 -4.38 -9.92
C GLY A 90 -8.91 -4.96 -10.72
N VAL A 91 -7.90 -4.16 -11.04
CA VAL A 91 -6.69 -4.66 -11.72
C VAL A 91 -5.76 -5.27 -10.66
N PRO A 92 -5.44 -6.58 -10.76
CA PRO A 92 -4.52 -7.22 -9.83
C PRO A 92 -3.13 -6.59 -9.86
N ALA A 93 -2.62 -6.21 -8.69
CA ALA A 93 -1.31 -5.60 -8.56
C ALA A 93 -0.60 -6.09 -7.28
N VAL A 94 0.73 -6.07 -7.31
CA VAL A 94 1.59 -6.40 -6.17
C VAL A 94 2.74 -5.40 -6.07
N ILE A 95 3.23 -5.21 -4.86
CA ILE A 95 4.54 -4.58 -4.64
C ILE A 95 5.50 -5.66 -4.16
N LEU A 96 6.69 -5.65 -4.71
CA LEU A 96 7.80 -6.49 -4.30
C LEU A 96 8.78 -5.67 -3.47
N SER A 97 9.39 -6.30 -2.47
CA SER A 97 10.47 -5.67 -1.70
C SER A 97 11.69 -5.42 -2.59
N GLY A 98 12.39 -4.33 -2.34
CA GLY A 98 13.67 -4.01 -2.98
C GLY A 98 14.84 -4.89 -2.54
N GLY A 99 14.66 -5.74 -1.52
CA GLY A 99 15.73 -6.60 -0.99
C GLY A 99 16.71 -5.87 -0.07
N ASP A 100 16.31 -4.79 0.54
CA ASP A 100 17.08 -3.88 1.36
C ASP A 100 16.62 -3.85 2.82
N GLU A 101 17.40 -3.20 3.65
CA GLU A 101 17.01 -2.83 5.01
C GLU A 101 16.72 -1.34 5.09
N GLY A 102 15.70 -0.96 5.84
CA GLY A 102 15.36 0.44 6.06
C GLY A 102 14.59 0.64 7.36
N GLY A 103 14.57 1.86 7.84
CA GLY A 103 13.82 2.19 9.05
C GLY A 103 13.46 3.65 9.15
N ASN A 104 12.61 3.96 10.13
CA ASN A 104 12.12 5.30 10.42
C ASN A 104 11.50 6.00 9.20
N SER A 105 10.83 5.25 8.32
CA SER A 105 10.16 5.78 7.12
C SER A 105 9.28 6.99 7.47
N TYR A 106 9.23 7.96 6.57
CA TYR A 106 8.48 9.22 6.73
C TYR A 106 8.98 10.13 7.85
N SER A 107 10.20 9.96 8.36
CA SER A 107 10.82 10.83 9.36
C SER A 107 12.14 11.43 8.87
N ARG A 108 12.62 12.45 9.59
CA ARG A 108 13.95 13.06 9.31
C ARG A 108 15.11 12.12 9.62
N SER A 109 14.87 11.07 10.39
CA SER A 109 15.85 10.03 10.72
C SER A 109 15.66 8.77 9.86
N ALA A 110 14.95 8.86 8.74
CA ALA A 110 14.81 7.74 7.81
C ALA A 110 16.20 7.32 7.31
N TRP A 111 16.41 6.01 7.29
CA TRP A 111 17.65 5.44 6.82
C TRP A 111 17.39 4.27 5.86
N TYR A 112 18.35 4.04 5.00
CA TYR A 112 18.38 2.96 4.03
C TYR A 112 19.75 2.31 4.02
N LYS A 113 19.78 0.99 3.95
CA LYS A 113 21.00 0.20 3.85
C LYS A 113 20.82 -0.83 2.72
N PRO A 114 21.60 -0.76 1.66
CA PRO A 114 21.44 -1.57 0.45
C PRO A 114 21.99 -3.01 0.65
N VAL A 115 21.59 -3.68 1.72
CA VAL A 115 21.95 -5.08 1.98
C VAL A 115 21.08 -5.94 1.08
N ASN A 116 21.72 -6.74 0.23
CA ASN A 116 21.02 -7.60 -0.74
C ASN A 116 20.06 -6.85 -1.69
N ALA A 117 20.30 -5.58 -1.97
CA ALA A 117 19.44 -4.78 -2.85
C ALA A 117 19.26 -5.40 -4.26
N TYR A 118 20.18 -6.25 -4.70
CA TYR A 118 20.07 -7.01 -5.96
C TYR A 118 18.91 -8.02 -5.98
N VAL A 119 18.42 -8.45 -4.81
CA VAL A 119 17.31 -9.41 -4.69
C VAL A 119 16.00 -8.82 -5.22
N GLY A 120 15.78 -7.52 -5.05
CA GLY A 120 14.60 -6.84 -5.59
C GLY A 120 14.47 -7.02 -7.12
N PRO A 121 15.43 -6.57 -7.93
CA PRO A 121 15.43 -6.81 -9.39
C PRO A 121 15.37 -8.29 -9.76
N GLN A 122 16.06 -9.17 -9.02
CA GLN A 122 16.03 -10.61 -9.27
C GLN A 122 14.65 -11.24 -9.03
N ASN A 123 13.82 -10.67 -8.16
CA ASN A 123 12.44 -11.10 -7.95
C ASN A 123 11.48 -10.46 -8.97
N ALA A 124 11.70 -9.19 -9.29
CA ALA A 124 10.82 -8.43 -10.18
C ALA A 124 10.88 -8.95 -11.62
N LEU A 125 12.08 -9.22 -12.13
CA LEU A 125 12.26 -9.65 -13.52
C LEU A 125 11.56 -10.98 -13.84
N PRO A 126 11.74 -12.09 -13.11
CA PRO A 126 11.02 -13.33 -13.37
C PRO A 126 9.51 -13.17 -13.19
N THR A 127 9.07 -12.35 -12.22
CA THR A 127 7.66 -12.05 -12.02
C THR A 127 7.07 -11.40 -13.27
N LEU A 128 7.74 -10.39 -13.83
CA LEU A 128 7.32 -9.71 -15.04
C LEU A 128 7.32 -10.67 -16.26
N LEU A 129 8.43 -11.35 -16.49
CA LEU A 129 8.57 -12.23 -17.64
C LEU A 129 7.54 -13.36 -17.66
N THR A 130 7.20 -13.90 -16.48
CA THR A 130 6.16 -14.93 -16.39
C THR A 130 4.77 -14.37 -16.71
N GLN A 131 4.49 -13.11 -16.35
CA GLN A 131 3.18 -12.48 -16.63
C GLN A 131 3.01 -12.15 -18.13
N VAL A 132 4.08 -11.70 -18.79
CA VAL A 132 4.00 -11.24 -20.19
C VAL A 132 4.41 -12.32 -21.20
N GLY A 133 5.01 -13.40 -20.71
CA GLY A 133 5.62 -14.40 -21.58
C GLY A 133 6.97 -13.96 -22.15
N ILE A 134 7.64 -14.88 -22.81
CA ILE A 134 8.89 -14.65 -23.57
C ILE A 134 8.70 -15.29 -24.94
N LYS A 135 8.82 -14.49 -25.97
CA LYS A 135 8.66 -14.98 -27.35
C LYS A 135 9.50 -16.24 -27.61
N ASP A 136 8.87 -17.24 -28.16
CA ASP A 136 9.45 -18.56 -28.51
C ASP A 136 10.01 -19.36 -27.31
N VAL A 137 9.69 -18.95 -26.05
CA VAL A 137 10.19 -19.63 -24.84
C VAL A 137 9.04 -20.01 -23.90
N THR A 138 8.16 -19.06 -23.55
CA THR A 138 7.06 -19.31 -22.64
C THR A 138 5.87 -18.40 -22.91
N GLU A 139 4.68 -18.97 -22.78
CA GLU A 139 3.42 -18.21 -22.84
C GLU A 139 3.19 -17.39 -21.56
N PRO A 140 2.41 -16.30 -21.64
CA PRO A 140 1.94 -15.55 -20.46
C PRO A 140 1.14 -16.41 -19.50
N SER A 141 1.22 -16.12 -18.19
CA SER A 141 0.50 -16.84 -17.13
C SER A 141 -0.79 -16.14 -16.68
#